data_f9ba92185b04e776b6e4c0a054e2e790
#
_entry.id   f9ba92185b04e776b6e4c0a054e2e790
#
_cell.length_a   1.000
_cell.length_b   1.000
_cell.length_c   1.000
_cell.angle_alpha   90.00
_cell.angle_beta   90.00
_cell.angle_gamma   90.00
#
_symmetry.space_group_name_H-M   'P 1'
#
loop_
_entity.id
_entity.type
_entity.pdbx_description
1 polymer ?
#
loop_
_entity_poly.entity_id
_entity_poly.type
_entity_poly.pdbx_seq_one_letter_code
_entity_poly.pdbx_strand_id
1 'polypeptide(L)'
;MQQPWIHKAKTDSIFILSPSFLVVAIVFLFQKQLQQIETRYSFYTWLFLIVFIDVAHVYATLFKTYFVASEFQKRKKLLVGLPIVCFVIGIVLFSFGSKVFWSTMAYIAVFHFIRQQYGFMRLYARNESKKWAWIDNLIIYTATIYPMLYWFLSSPREFNWFVENEFLHFESPFLIIVLSWIYGCILLFYVVRTSYFGVKNNYINIPKNAILLGTILSWFFGIVYFNNDLIFTLLNVVSHGIPYIALIYLNEIDKKTSKELHSLYYFKHFKGLLLFIVVLLLIAFSEEYLWEILVWKEQLSVTTEDFSNWYFLLVPLLTVPQFTHYLLDGFIWKKNKSTT
;
A
#
# COMPACT_ATOMS: atom_id res chain seq x y z
N MET A 1 11.81 20.01 -20.77
CA MET A 1 10.63 20.05 -19.86
C MET A 1 11.10 19.79 -18.43
N GLN A 2 10.49 20.46 -17.42
CA GLN A 2 10.77 20.16 -16.02
C GLN A 2 10.14 18.83 -15.59
N GLN A 3 10.82 18.09 -14.70
CA GLN A 3 10.28 16.85 -14.14
C GLN A 3 9.08 17.13 -13.23
N PRO A 4 8.02 16.31 -13.26
CA PRO A 4 6.77 16.57 -12.56
C PRO A 4 6.81 16.10 -11.08
N TRP A 5 7.79 16.60 -10.30
CA TRP A 5 7.90 16.27 -8.87
C TRP A 5 6.62 16.63 -8.11
N ILE A 6 6.21 15.79 -7.17
CA ILE A 6 5.04 16.04 -6.30
C ILE A 6 5.39 17.16 -5.32
N HIS A 7 6.58 17.09 -4.70
CA HIS A 7 7.10 18.11 -3.80
C HIS A 7 8.40 18.70 -4.38
N LYS A 8 9.55 18.08 -4.14
CA LYS A 8 10.88 18.46 -4.65
C LYS A 8 11.65 17.23 -5.10
N ALA A 9 12.56 17.37 -6.05
CA ALA A 9 13.36 16.26 -6.55
C ALA A 9 13.98 15.42 -5.42
N LYS A 10 14.63 16.08 -4.45
CA LYS A 10 15.31 15.41 -3.34
C LYS A 10 14.33 14.63 -2.45
N THR A 11 13.23 15.25 -2.03
CA THR A 11 12.26 14.61 -1.12
C THR A 11 11.50 13.48 -1.80
N ASP A 12 11.05 13.68 -3.04
CA ASP A 12 10.37 12.63 -3.80
C ASP A 12 11.30 11.45 -4.07
N SER A 13 12.57 11.72 -4.45
CA SER A 13 13.54 10.66 -4.68
C SER A 13 13.83 9.84 -3.42
N ILE A 14 14.00 10.49 -2.25
CA ILE A 14 14.35 9.80 -1.01
C ILE A 14 13.16 9.06 -0.40
N PHE A 15 11.99 9.68 -0.32
CA PHE A 15 10.88 9.16 0.49
C PHE A 15 9.76 8.49 -0.32
N ILE A 16 9.65 8.78 -1.63
CA ILE A 16 8.61 8.20 -2.47
C ILE A 16 9.17 7.17 -3.45
N LEU A 17 10.31 7.48 -4.10
CA LEU A 17 10.85 6.62 -5.16
C LEU A 17 11.84 5.58 -4.63
N SER A 18 12.79 5.97 -3.77
CA SER A 18 13.88 5.09 -3.33
C SER A 18 13.46 3.93 -2.43
N PRO A 19 12.36 3.96 -1.63
CA PRO A 19 12.02 2.84 -0.75
C PRO A 19 11.93 1.50 -1.49
N SER A 20 11.28 1.45 -2.66
CA SER A 20 11.18 0.23 -3.46
C SER A 20 12.54 -0.29 -3.93
N PHE A 21 13.44 0.59 -4.38
CA PHE A 21 14.78 0.20 -4.83
C PHE A 21 15.67 -0.23 -3.67
N LEU A 22 15.58 0.50 -2.55
CA LEU A 22 16.37 0.20 -1.36
C LEU A 22 16.03 -1.17 -0.80
N VAL A 23 14.72 -1.47 -0.64
CA VAL A 23 14.29 -2.76 -0.11
C VAL A 23 14.64 -3.91 -1.07
N VAL A 24 14.52 -3.71 -2.38
CA VAL A 24 14.99 -4.70 -3.37
C VAL A 24 16.50 -4.94 -3.23
N ALA A 25 17.30 -3.87 -3.09
CA ALA A 25 18.75 -4.01 -2.89
C ALA A 25 19.06 -4.76 -1.58
N ILE A 26 18.37 -4.46 -0.48
CA ILE A 26 18.52 -5.16 0.80
C ILE A 26 18.19 -6.65 0.64
N VAL A 27 17.09 -6.98 -0.03
CA VAL A 27 16.69 -8.38 -0.27
C VAL A 27 17.78 -9.14 -1.05
N PHE A 28 18.34 -8.56 -2.10
CA PHE A 28 19.40 -9.22 -2.87
C PHE A 28 20.72 -9.34 -2.09
N LEU A 29 21.10 -8.31 -1.33
CA LEU A 29 22.34 -8.32 -0.53
C LEU A 29 22.28 -9.34 0.62
N PHE A 30 21.11 -9.49 1.24
CA PHE A 30 20.90 -10.33 2.42
C PHE A 30 19.99 -11.54 2.15
N GLN A 31 19.86 -11.94 0.88
CA GLN A 31 18.96 -13.02 0.44
C GLN A 31 19.09 -14.30 1.29
N LYS A 32 20.32 -14.77 1.52
CA LYS A 32 20.58 -16.00 2.27
C LYS A 32 20.11 -15.88 3.73
N GLN A 33 20.37 -14.73 4.35
CA GLN A 33 20.00 -14.48 5.73
C GLN A 33 18.48 -14.36 5.88
N LEU A 34 17.83 -13.64 4.97
CA LEU A 34 16.38 -13.45 4.99
C LEU A 34 15.61 -14.76 4.79
N GLN A 35 16.11 -15.65 3.90
CA GLN A 35 15.50 -16.96 3.67
C GLN A 35 15.71 -17.96 4.82
N GLN A 36 16.70 -17.73 5.68
CA GLN A 36 16.96 -18.57 6.86
C GLN A 36 16.18 -18.14 8.09
N ILE A 37 15.61 -16.93 8.10
CA ILE A 37 14.75 -16.48 9.19
C ILE A 37 13.46 -17.30 9.13
N GLU A 38 13.10 -17.91 10.27
CA GLU A 38 11.88 -18.72 10.39
C GLU A 38 10.64 -17.97 9.92
N THR A 39 9.68 -18.69 9.39
CA THR A 39 8.44 -18.17 8.79
C THR A 39 7.56 -17.39 9.78
N ARG A 40 7.79 -17.51 11.10
CA ARG A 40 7.14 -16.69 12.09
C ARG A 40 7.90 -15.40 12.29
N TYR A 41 7.18 -14.29 12.16
CA TYR A 41 7.72 -12.96 12.45
C TYR A 41 8.29 -12.92 13.86
N SER A 42 9.55 -12.48 14.00
CA SER A 42 10.01 -12.05 15.30
C SER A 42 9.22 -10.81 15.74
N PHE A 43 9.10 -10.58 17.04
CA PHE A 43 8.47 -9.37 17.59
C PHE A 43 8.95 -8.08 16.89
N TYR A 44 10.24 -7.97 16.60
CA TYR A 44 10.81 -6.78 15.94
C TYR A 44 10.37 -6.66 14.47
N THR A 45 10.26 -7.78 13.73
CA THR A 45 9.77 -7.77 12.35
C THR A 45 8.31 -7.33 12.31
N TRP A 46 7.46 -7.89 13.15
CA TRP A 46 6.09 -7.46 13.33
C TRP A 46 6.01 -5.97 13.69
N LEU A 47 6.76 -5.52 14.71
CA LEU A 47 6.73 -4.14 15.17
C LEU A 47 7.16 -3.16 14.07
N PHE A 48 8.24 -3.43 13.33
CA PHE A 48 8.76 -2.50 12.33
C PHE A 48 8.02 -2.56 11.00
N LEU A 49 7.66 -3.73 10.51
CA LEU A 49 7.01 -3.85 9.20
C LEU A 49 5.50 -3.69 9.29
N ILE A 50 4.85 -4.42 10.19
CA ILE A 50 3.40 -4.38 10.28
C ILE A 50 2.95 -3.13 11.03
N VAL A 51 3.36 -2.95 12.29
CA VAL A 51 2.85 -1.82 13.09
C VAL A 51 3.36 -0.48 12.55
N PHE A 52 4.68 -0.31 12.39
CA PHE A 52 5.28 1.01 12.12
C PHE A 52 5.24 1.43 10.65
N ILE A 53 4.97 0.52 9.73
CA ILE A 53 4.85 0.87 8.31
C ILE A 53 3.45 0.56 7.81
N ASP A 54 3.00 -0.70 7.89
CA ASP A 54 1.73 -1.10 7.28
C ASP A 54 0.52 -0.50 8.00
N VAL A 55 0.36 -0.71 9.29
CA VAL A 55 -0.76 -0.12 10.04
C VAL A 55 -0.62 1.41 10.14
N ALA A 56 0.59 1.94 10.36
CA ALA A 56 0.80 3.38 10.44
C ALA A 56 0.41 4.14 9.17
N HIS A 57 0.59 3.55 7.95
CA HIS A 57 0.19 4.24 6.73
C HIS A 57 -1.34 4.42 6.62
N VAL A 58 -2.12 3.49 7.15
CA VAL A 58 -3.59 3.61 7.23
C VAL A 58 -3.96 4.88 7.98
N TYR A 59 -3.35 5.09 9.13
CA TYR A 59 -3.61 6.26 9.99
C TYR A 59 -3.06 7.57 9.44
N ALA A 60 -2.09 7.55 8.54
CA ALA A 60 -1.68 8.75 7.84
C ALA A 60 -2.85 9.44 7.12
N THR A 61 -3.86 8.68 6.66
CA THR A 61 -5.07 9.20 6.04
C THR A 61 -5.86 10.18 6.92
N LEU A 62 -5.76 10.06 8.25
CA LEU A 62 -6.42 10.98 9.19
C LEU A 62 -5.94 12.43 9.00
N PHE A 63 -4.66 12.62 8.68
CA PHE A 63 -4.06 13.95 8.45
C PHE A 63 -4.47 14.61 7.13
N LYS A 64 -5.17 13.87 6.25
CA LYS A 64 -5.80 14.41 5.04
C LYS A 64 -7.31 14.58 5.19
N THR A 65 -7.91 13.92 6.17
CA THR A 65 -9.37 13.79 6.28
C THR A 65 -9.92 14.28 7.63
N TYR A 66 -9.89 13.44 8.64
CA TYR A 66 -10.54 13.68 9.94
C TYR A 66 -9.89 14.81 10.74
N PHE A 67 -8.58 14.99 10.66
CA PHE A 67 -7.87 16.05 11.37
C PHE A 67 -7.88 17.40 10.64
N VAL A 68 -8.41 17.45 9.41
CA VAL A 68 -8.57 18.67 8.63
C VAL A 68 -10.03 19.11 8.67
N ALA A 69 -10.37 20.07 9.54
CA ALA A 69 -11.74 20.48 9.78
C ALA A 69 -12.53 20.84 8.50
N SER A 70 -11.89 21.54 7.55
CA SER A 70 -12.50 21.89 6.26
C SER A 70 -12.81 20.65 5.40
N GLU A 71 -11.91 19.68 5.31
CA GLU A 71 -12.14 18.44 4.56
C GLU A 71 -13.16 17.56 5.27
N PHE A 72 -13.12 17.48 6.60
CA PHE A 72 -14.11 16.75 7.38
C PHE A 72 -15.52 17.30 7.12
N GLN A 73 -15.74 18.61 7.24
CA GLN A 73 -17.04 19.22 6.99
C GLN A 73 -17.52 19.00 5.56
N LYS A 74 -16.64 19.18 4.58
CA LYS A 74 -16.94 18.98 3.16
C LYS A 74 -17.37 17.55 2.83
N ARG A 75 -16.80 16.56 3.51
CA ARG A 75 -17.00 15.13 3.26
C ARG A 75 -17.65 14.39 4.42
N LYS A 76 -18.31 15.11 5.35
CA LYS A 76 -18.84 14.57 6.60
C LYS A 76 -19.67 13.29 6.41
N LYS A 77 -20.60 13.29 5.44
CA LYS A 77 -21.42 12.10 5.15
C LYS A 77 -20.59 10.88 4.75
N LEU A 78 -19.55 11.08 3.95
CA LEU A 78 -18.64 10.00 3.54
C LEU A 78 -17.78 9.53 4.73
N LEU A 79 -17.14 10.47 5.44
CA LEU A 79 -16.20 10.14 6.50
C LEU A 79 -16.86 9.51 7.72
N VAL A 80 -18.13 9.80 7.99
CA VAL A 80 -18.90 9.15 9.06
C VAL A 80 -19.60 7.88 8.55
N GLY A 81 -20.19 7.93 7.36
CA GLY A 81 -20.96 6.82 6.82
C GLY A 81 -20.12 5.62 6.38
N LEU A 82 -18.95 5.87 5.79
CA LEU A 82 -18.11 4.79 5.26
C LEU A 82 -17.61 3.83 6.34
N PRO A 83 -17.08 4.26 7.50
CA PRO A 83 -16.72 3.35 8.58
C PRO A 83 -17.89 2.49 9.07
N ILE A 84 -19.07 3.07 9.19
CA ILE A 84 -20.29 2.34 9.61
C ILE A 84 -20.65 1.29 8.56
N VAL A 85 -20.59 1.63 7.28
CA VAL A 85 -20.84 0.68 6.18
C VAL A 85 -19.81 -0.43 6.18
N CYS A 86 -18.52 -0.10 6.36
CA CYS A 86 -17.45 -1.10 6.47
C CYS A 86 -17.68 -2.06 7.62
N PHE A 87 -18.08 -1.55 8.78
CA PHE A 87 -18.40 -2.38 9.96
C PHE A 87 -19.55 -3.34 9.67
N VAL A 88 -20.67 -2.83 9.14
CA VAL A 88 -21.85 -3.64 8.80
C VAL A 88 -21.51 -4.70 7.76
N ILE A 89 -20.79 -4.34 6.69
CA ILE A 89 -20.32 -5.29 5.68
C ILE A 89 -19.40 -6.32 6.33
N GLY A 90 -18.51 -5.91 7.22
CA GLY A 90 -17.61 -6.79 7.95
C GLY A 90 -18.36 -7.85 8.76
N ILE A 91 -19.41 -7.45 9.53
CA ILE A 91 -20.27 -8.41 10.26
C ILE A 91 -20.94 -9.39 9.30
N VAL A 92 -21.50 -8.88 8.20
CA VAL A 92 -22.16 -9.73 7.20
C VAL A 92 -21.17 -10.73 6.61
N LEU A 93 -19.98 -10.30 6.22
CA LEU A 93 -18.95 -11.20 5.68
C LEU A 93 -18.50 -12.24 6.73
N PHE A 94 -18.31 -11.82 7.97
CA PHE A 94 -17.90 -12.72 9.05
C PHE A 94 -18.99 -13.75 9.40
N SER A 95 -20.27 -13.41 9.22
CA SER A 95 -21.40 -14.35 9.41
C SER A 95 -21.38 -15.52 8.41
N PHE A 96 -20.73 -15.36 7.24
CA PHE A 96 -20.49 -16.46 6.29
C PHE A 96 -19.22 -17.27 6.63
N GLY A 97 -18.53 -16.92 7.69
CA GLY A 97 -17.33 -17.59 8.19
C GLY A 97 -16.08 -16.75 8.09
N SER A 98 -15.16 -16.96 9.03
CA SER A 98 -13.87 -16.23 9.12
C SER A 98 -13.08 -16.29 7.80
N LYS A 99 -13.05 -17.45 7.12
CA LYS A 99 -12.37 -17.59 5.84
C LYS A 99 -12.95 -16.67 4.76
N VAL A 100 -14.28 -16.55 4.67
CA VAL A 100 -14.94 -15.66 3.69
C VAL A 100 -14.58 -14.21 3.97
N PHE A 101 -14.57 -13.82 5.24
CA PHE A 101 -14.18 -12.50 5.68
C PHE A 101 -12.73 -12.18 5.25
N TRP A 102 -11.77 -12.97 5.67
CA TRP A 102 -10.35 -12.72 5.39
C TRP A 102 -10.01 -12.82 3.92
N SER A 103 -10.59 -13.78 3.18
CA SER A 103 -10.43 -13.84 1.72
C SER A 103 -10.93 -12.57 1.06
N THR A 104 -12.10 -12.07 1.44
CA THR A 104 -12.65 -10.83 0.88
C THR A 104 -11.75 -9.63 1.20
N MET A 105 -11.27 -9.54 2.45
CA MET A 105 -10.35 -8.48 2.86
C MET A 105 -9.03 -8.54 2.10
N ALA A 106 -8.48 -9.72 1.85
CA ALA A 106 -7.25 -9.90 1.07
C ALA A 106 -7.42 -9.40 -0.39
N TYR A 107 -8.52 -9.75 -1.06
CA TYR A 107 -8.80 -9.22 -2.41
C TYR A 107 -8.96 -7.70 -2.42
N ILE A 108 -9.61 -7.12 -1.40
CA ILE A 108 -9.78 -5.67 -1.29
C ILE A 108 -8.44 -4.99 -1.02
N ALA A 109 -7.60 -5.57 -0.15
CA ALA A 109 -6.26 -5.08 0.13
C ALA A 109 -5.37 -5.09 -1.13
N VAL A 110 -5.34 -6.21 -1.86
CA VAL A 110 -4.62 -6.30 -3.15
C VAL A 110 -5.10 -5.22 -4.13
N PHE A 111 -6.41 -5.05 -4.26
CA PHE A 111 -6.96 -4.00 -5.11
C PHE A 111 -6.52 -2.60 -4.66
N HIS A 112 -6.52 -2.32 -3.34
CA HIS A 112 -6.04 -1.06 -2.78
C HIS A 112 -4.56 -0.82 -3.12
N PHE A 113 -3.69 -1.81 -2.92
CA PHE A 113 -2.27 -1.73 -3.25
C PHE A 113 -2.04 -1.43 -4.74
N ILE A 114 -2.75 -2.12 -5.63
CA ILE A 114 -2.71 -1.86 -7.08
C ILE A 114 -3.14 -0.42 -7.38
N ARG A 115 -4.23 0.04 -6.77
CA ARG A 115 -4.78 1.39 -6.98
C ARG A 115 -3.88 2.48 -6.44
N GLN A 116 -3.16 2.23 -5.36
CA GLN A 116 -2.18 3.18 -4.84
C GLN A 116 -0.99 3.35 -5.81
N GLN A 117 -0.42 2.26 -6.33
CA GLN A 117 0.67 2.35 -7.32
C GLN A 117 0.21 3.08 -8.60
N TYR A 118 -0.99 2.77 -9.07
CA TYR A 118 -1.62 3.53 -10.16
C TYR A 118 -1.75 5.02 -9.82
N GLY A 119 -2.16 5.36 -8.61
CA GLY A 119 -2.29 6.74 -8.14
C GLY A 119 -0.96 7.50 -8.19
N PHE A 120 0.12 6.93 -7.66
CA PHE A 120 1.47 7.52 -7.74
C PHE A 120 1.92 7.72 -9.18
N MET A 121 1.78 6.70 -10.03
CA MET A 121 2.09 6.81 -11.46
C MET A 121 1.32 7.97 -12.11
N ARG A 122 0.02 8.11 -11.83
CA ARG A 122 -0.81 9.20 -12.39
C ARG A 122 -0.43 10.57 -11.86
N LEU A 123 -0.01 10.68 -10.59
CA LEU A 123 0.50 11.94 -10.03
C LEU A 123 1.76 12.41 -10.76
N TYR A 124 2.68 11.50 -11.07
CA TYR A 124 3.88 11.82 -11.85
C TYR A 124 3.63 11.96 -13.37
N ALA A 125 2.54 11.41 -13.90
CA ALA A 125 2.13 11.57 -15.28
C ALA A 125 1.19 12.79 -15.53
N ARG A 126 0.91 13.62 -14.51
CA ARG A 126 -0.12 14.67 -14.58
C ARG A 126 0.08 15.73 -15.67
N ASN A 127 1.33 15.95 -16.09
CA ASN A 127 1.71 16.92 -17.12
C ASN A 127 1.84 16.27 -18.51
N GLU A 128 1.65 14.97 -18.64
CA GLU A 128 1.76 14.26 -19.91
C GLU A 128 0.45 14.28 -20.69
N SER A 129 0.57 14.10 -22.01
CA SER A 129 -0.61 13.99 -22.90
C SER A 129 -1.47 12.79 -22.53
N LYS A 130 -2.77 13.00 -22.41
CA LYS A 130 -3.75 11.93 -22.14
C LYS A 130 -3.85 10.89 -23.26
N LYS A 131 -3.42 11.25 -24.49
CA LYS A 131 -3.50 10.37 -25.67
C LYS A 131 -2.85 9.01 -25.45
N TRP A 132 -1.74 8.97 -24.70
CA TRP A 132 -0.96 7.75 -24.45
C TRP A 132 -1.10 7.20 -23.04
N ALA A 133 -2.01 7.76 -22.24
CA ALA A 133 -2.23 7.36 -20.85
C ALA A 133 -2.63 5.88 -20.71
N TRP A 134 -3.24 5.28 -21.72
CA TRP A 134 -3.61 3.87 -21.73
C TRP A 134 -2.39 2.93 -21.65
N ILE A 135 -1.23 3.34 -22.22
CA ILE A 135 0.01 2.54 -22.15
C ILE A 135 0.57 2.57 -20.73
N ASP A 136 0.56 3.74 -20.08
CA ASP A 136 0.97 3.85 -18.67
C ASP A 136 0.04 3.03 -17.77
N ASN A 137 -1.26 3.01 -18.07
CA ASN A 137 -2.22 2.16 -17.37
C ASN A 137 -1.94 0.68 -17.64
N LEU A 138 -1.69 0.30 -18.89
CA LEU A 138 -1.37 -1.08 -19.24
C LEU A 138 -0.17 -1.58 -18.43
N ILE A 139 0.93 -0.83 -18.40
CA ILE A 139 2.16 -1.29 -17.73
C ILE A 139 1.99 -1.40 -16.21
N ILE A 140 1.34 -0.41 -15.54
CA ILE A 140 1.19 -0.45 -14.08
C ILE A 140 0.26 -1.59 -13.64
N TYR A 141 -0.83 -1.84 -14.39
CA TYR A 141 -1.70 -2.97 -14.10
C TYR A 141 -1.04 -4.31 -14.44
N THR A 142 -0.27 -4.39 -15.52
CA THR A 142 0.51 -5.60 -15.84
C THR A 142 1.54 -5.89 -14.75
N ALA A 143 2.23 -4.87 -14.24
CA ALA A 143 3.24 -5.00 -13.18
C ALA A 143 2.67 -5.57 -11.86
N THR A 144 1.38 -5.39 -11.62
CA THR A 144 0.72 -5.81 -10.37
C THR A 144 -0.21 -7.01 -10.55
N ILE A 145 -0.99 -7.07 -11.63
CA ILE A 145 -1.94 -8.16 -11.87
C ILE A 145 -1.22 -9.45 -12.24
N TYR A 146 -0.14 -9.39 -13.05
CA TYR A 146 0.59 -10.61 -13.41
C TYR A 146 1.16 -11.35 -12.20
N PRO A 147 1.86 -10.72 -11.23
CA PRO A 147 2.28 -11.41 -10.01
C PRO A 147 1.14 -12.05 -9.23
N MET A 148 -0.03 -11.41 -9.14
CA MET A 148 -1.20 -12.00 -8.48
C MET A 148 -1.75 -13.20 -9.25
N LEU A 149 -1.84 -13.13 -10.59
CA LEU A 149 -2.23 -14.27 -11.40
C LEU A 149 -1.21 -15.42 -11.26
N TYR A 150 0.08 -15.09 -11.20
CA TYR A 150 1.11 -16.09 -10.92
C TYR A 150 0.88 -16.78 -9.56
N TRP A 151 0.56 -16.01 -8.51
CA TRP A 151 0.23 -16.58 -7.20
C TRP A 151 -0.96 -17.53 -7.28
N PHE A 152 -2.04 -17.13 -7.94
CA PHE A 152 -3.25 -17.98 -8.06
C PHE A 152 -3.04 -19.25 -8.88
N LEU A 153 -2.09 -19.25 -9.82
CA LEU A 153 -1.84 -20.34 -10.79
C LEU A 153 -0.63 -21.21 -10.46
N SER A 154 0.22 -20.80 -9.51
CA SER A 154 1.43 -21.54 -9.11
C SER A 154 1.13 -22.48 -7.94
N SER A 155 2.11 -23.33 -7.59
CA SER A 155 2.09 -24.09 -6.34
C SER A 155 1.86 -23.18 -5.12
N PRO A 156 1.32 -23.70 -4.00
CA PRO A 156 1.09 -22.89 -2.81
C PRO A 156 2.33 -22.07 -2.41
N ARG A 157 2.11 -20.82 -2.03
CA ARG A 157 3.17 -19.92 -1.60
C ARG A 157 3.39 -20.04 -0.09
N GLU A 158 4.62 -19.81 0.36
CA GLU A 158 5.00 -19.82 1.78
C GLU A 158 4.77 -18.46 2.45
N PHE A 159 3.80 -17.71 1.94
CA PHE A 159 3.37 -16.42 2.47
C PHE A 159 1.88 -16.21 2.21
N ASN A 160 1.26 -15.37 3.00
CA ASN A 160 -0.13 -14.96 2.87
C ASN A 160 -0.27 -13.44 3.07
N TRP A 161 -1.46 -12.91 2.83
CA TRP A 161 -1.76 -11.50 3.09
C TRP A 161 -2.25 -11.29 4.52
N PHE A 162 -3.22 -12.11 4.95
CA PHE A 162 -3.76 -12.14 6.31
C PHE A 162 -3.76 -13.55 6.90
N VAL A 163 -4.30 -14.54 6.16
CA VAL A 163 -4.46 -15.90 6.63
C VAL A 163 -4.12 -16.90 5.54
N GLU A 164 -3.77 -18.12 5.94
CA GLU A 164 -3.46 -19.18 4.99
C GLU A 164 -4.65 -19.50 4.06
N ASN A 165 -4.36 -19.78 2.80
CA ASN A 165 -5.34 -20.20 1.80
C ASN A 165 -6.48 -19.18 1.58
N GLU A 166 -6.21 -17.90 1.71
CA GLU A 166 -7.18 -16.82 1.53
C GLU A 166 -7.56 -16.58 0.07
N PHE A 167 -6.66 -16.85 -0.86
CA PHE A 167 -6.91 -16.70 -2.29
C PHE A 167 -7.35 -18.02 -2.95
N LEU A 168 -8.13 -17.89 -4.03
CA LEU A 168 -8.41 -19.01 -4.91
C LEU A 168 -7.12 -19.51 -5.53
N HIS A 169 -6.91 -20.82 -5.49
CA HIS A 169 -5.75 -21.47 -6.07
C HIS A 169 -6.20 -22.44 -7.15
N PHE A 170 -5.59 -22.32 -8.33
CA PHE A 170 -5.79 -23.21 -9.46
C PHE A 170 -4.46 -23.41 -10.19
N GLU A 171 -3.80 -24.52 -9.92
CA GLU A 171 -2.49 -24.80 -10.49
C GLU A 171 -2.56 -25.02 -12.01
N SER A 172 -1.83 -24.17 -12.77
CA SER A 172 -1.77 -24.26 -14.23
C SER A 172 -0.42 -23.81 -14.79
N PRO A 173 0.56 -24.72 -14.93
CA PRO A 173 1.85 -24.40 -15.54
C PRO A 173 1.75 -23.80 -16.95
N PHE A 174 0.80 -24.26 -17.76
CA PHE A 174 0.56 -23.73 -19.10
C PHE A 174 0.19 -22.24 -19.07
N LEU A 175 -0.78 -21.86 -18.23
CA LEU A 175 -1.19 -20.46 -18.11
C LEU A 175 -0.06 -19.59 -17.57
N ILE A 176 0.73 -20.09 -16.62
CA ILE A 176 1.92 -19.36 -16.12
C ILE A 176 2.87 -19.04 -17.27
N ILE A 177 3.19 -20.01 -18.12
CA ILE A 177 4.10 -19.81 -19.26
C ILE A 177 3.53 -18.75 -20.21
N VAL A 178 2.25 -18.86 -20.60
CA VAL A 178 1.61 -17.91 -21.50
C VAL A 178 1.59 -16.49 -20.91
N LEU A 179 1.18 -16.36 -19.65
CA LEU A 179 1.12 -15.06 -18.97
C LEU A 179 2.52 -14.45 -18.77
N SER A 180 3.55 -15.28 -18.52
CA SER A 180 4.94 -14.82 -18.41
C SER A 180 5.45 -14.23 -19.73
N TRP A 181 5.14 -14.86 -20.86
CA TRP A 181 5.46 -14.33 -22.18
C TRP A 181 4.71 -13.00 -22.45
N ILE A 182 3.43 -12.94 -22.15
CA ILE A 182 2.64 -11.71 -22.30
C ILE A 182 3.22 -10.60 -21.43
N TYR A 183 3.54 -10.88 -20.17
CA TYR A 183 4.20 -9.97 -19.24
C TYR A 183 5.51 -9.43 -19.82
N GLY A 184 6.41 -10.33 -20.25
CA GLY A 184 7.70 -9.95 -20.83
C GLY A 184 7.54 -9.09 -22.10
N CYS A 185 6.61 -9.44 -22.99
CA CYS A 185 6.34 -8.66 -24.21
C CYS A 185 5.83 -7.26 -23.88
N ILE A 186 4.93 -7.09 -22.89
CA ILE A 186 4.42 -5.78 -22.47
C ILE A 186 5.53 -4.93 -21.85
N LEU A 187 6.38 -5.52 -20.99
CA LEU A 187 7.54 -4.83 -20.43
C LEU A 187 8.50 -4.36 -21.54
N LEU A 188 8.85 -5.24 -22.45
CA LEU A 188 9.73 -4.93 -23.58
C LEU A 188 9.15 -3.81 -24.45
N PHE A 189 7.86 -3.91 -24.81
CA PHE A 189 7.16 -2.87 -25.57
C PHE A 189 7.23 -1.52 -24.85
N TYR A 190 7.00 -1.48 -23.54
CA TYR A 190 7.07 -0.25 -22.76
C TYR A 190 8.48 0.35 -22.76
N VAL A 191 9.51 -0.47 -22.56
CA VAL A 191 10.93 -0.03 -22.57
C VAL A 191 11.31 0.54 -23.94
N VAL A 192 11.04 -0.20 -25.02
CA VAL A 192 11.37 0.22 -26.40
C VAL A 192 10.66 1.53 -26.73
N ARG A 193 9.36 1.63 -26.43
CA ARG A 193 8.59 2.84 -26.66
C ARG A 193 9.11 4.03 -25.85
N THR A 194 9.36 3.84 -24.56
CA THR A 194 9.82 4.92 -23.68
C THR A 194 11.19 5.42 -24.10
N SER A 195 12.09 4.52 -24.48
CA SER A 195 13.42 4.88 -25.01
C SER A 195 13.31 5.61 -26.34
N TYR A 196 12.51 5.13 -27.30
CA TYR A 196 12.30 5.78 -28.59
C TYR A 196 11.77 7.20 -28.43
N PHE A 197 10.69 7.39 -27.66
CA PHE A 197 10.14 8.74 -27.44
C PHE A 197 11.03 9.60 -26.55
N GLY A 198 11.79 9.00 -25.64
CA GLY A 198 12.78 9.69 -24.82
C GLY A 198 13.86 10.34 -25.67
N VAL A 199 14.43 9.59 -26.61
CA VAL A 199 15.42 10.10 -27.57
C VAL A 199 14.80 11.15 -28.50
N LYS A 200 13.63 10.82 -29.11
CA LYS A 200 12.96 11.72 -30.06
C LYS A 200 12.59 13.08 -29.46
N ASN A 201 12.11 13.10 -28.21
CA ASN A 201 11.63 14.30 -27.55
C ASN A 201 12.69 14.95 -26.63
N ASN A 202 13.88 14.33 -26.52
CA ASN A 202 14.93 14.70 -25.56
C ASN A 202 14.37 14.87 -24.12
N TYR A 203 13.45 13.98 -23.73
CA TYR A 203 12.79 14.02 -22.42
C TYR A 203 12.27 12.64 -22.01
N ILE A 204 12.64 12.20 -20.81
CA ILE A 204 12.08 11.05 -20.13
C ILE A 204 11.52 11.51 -18.78
N ASN A 205 10.31 11.12 -18.46
CA ASN A 205 9.70 11.38 -17.15
C ASN A 205 10.32 10.44 -16.11
N ILE A 206 11.36 10.90 -15.44
CA ILE A 206 12.14 10.11 -14.49
C ILE A 206 11.27 9.59 -13.33
N PRO A 207 10.53 10.44 -12.56
CA PRO A 207 9.80 9.94 -11.40
C PRO A 207 8.68 8.97 -11.77
N LYS A 208 7.98 9.16 -12.89
CA LYS A 208 6.98 8.19 -13.37
C LYS A 208 7.61 6.83 -13.65
N ASN A 209 8.71 6.81 -14.40
CA ASN A 209 9.40 5.57 -14.74
C ASN A 209 10.03 4.90 -13.51
N ALA A 210 10.49 5.67 -12.53
CA ALA A 210 10.98 5.13 -11.27
C ALA A 210 9.86 4.43 -10.47
N ILE A 211 8.66 5.02 -10.36
CA ILE A 211 7.50 4.34 -9.74
C ILE A 211 7.16 3.04 -10.46
N LEU A 212 7.07 3.07 -11.79
CA LEU A 212 6.78 1.87 -12.59
C LEU A 212 7.82 0.78 -12.37
N LEU A 213 9.11 1.12 -12.44
CA LEU A 213 10.19 0.16 -12.23
C LEU A 213 10.20 -0.36 -10.78
N GLY A 214 10.05 0.52 -9.78
CA GLY A 214 9.97 0.12 -8.38
C GLY A 214 8.80 -0.84 -8.12
N THR A 215 7.63 -0.59 -8.72
CA THR A 215 6.47 -1.48 -8.64
C THR A 215 6.75 -2.83 -9.31
N ILE A 216 7.32 -2.84 -10.52
CA ILE A 216 7.69 -4.08 -11.23
C ILE A 216 8.63 -4.93 -10.35
N LEU A 217 9.69 -4.31 -9.82
CA LEU A 217 10.68 -5.01 -9.01
C LEU A 217 10.08 -5.56 -7.71
N SER A 218 9.35 -4.73 -6.96
CA SER A 218 8.79 -5.14 -5.66
C SER A 218 7.77 -6.27 -5.81
N TRP A 219 6.86 -6.17 -6.77
CA TRP A 219 5.83 -7.18 -6.98
C TRP A 219 6.38 -8.46 -7.61
N PHE A 220 7.27 -8.34 -8.62
CA PHE A 220 7.85 -9.52 -9.25
C PHE A 220 8.73 -10.30 -8.28
N PHE A 221 9.65 -9.63 -7.58
CA PHE A 221 10.53 -10.32 -6.65
C PHE A 221 9.78 -10.78 -5.39
N GLY A 222 8.83 -10.01 -4.89
CA GLY A 222 8.07 -10.36 -3.70
C GLY A 222 7.11 -11.54 -3.89
N ILE A 223 6.55 -11.70 -5.10
CA ILE A 223 5.49 -12.70 -5.32
C ILE A 223 5.90 -13.80 -6.29
N VAL A 224 6.64 -13.47 -7.37
CA VAL A 224 6.96 -14.44 -8.43
C VAL A 224 8.27 -15.15 -8.14
N TYR A 225 9.33 -14.39 -7.88
CA TYR A 225 10.70 -14.93 -7.80
C TYR A 225 10.98 -15.59 -6.44
N PHE A 226 10.78 -14.86 -5.35
CA PHE A 226 10.97 -15.42 -4.02
C PHE A 226 9.67 -16.10 -3.52
N ASN A 227 9.84 -17.16 -2.73
CA ASN A 227 8.78 -17.82 -1.99
C ASN A 227 9.14 -17.80 -0.51
N ASN A 228 9.02 -16.63 0.12
CA ASN A 228 9.41 -16.40 1.51
C ASN A 228 8.61 -15.23 2.08
N ASP A 229 8.03 -15.43 3.24
CA ASP A 229 7.09 -14.50 3.87
C ASP A 229 7.74 -13.17 4.26
N LEU A 230 8.93 -13.21 4.85
CA LEU A 230 9.65 -11.98 5.22
C LEU A 230 10.02 -11.14 3.99
N ILE A 231 10.46 -11.78 2.90
CA ILE A 231 10.81 -11.08 1.65
C ILE A 231 9.56 -10.49 1.00
N PHE A 232 8.47 -11.26 0.95
CA PHE A 232 7.17 -10.77 0.47
C PHE A 232 6.72 -9.53 1.23
N THR A 233 6.72 -9.61 2.56
CA THR A 233 6.29 -8.50 3.43
C THR A 233 7.21 -7.28 3.28
N LEU A 234 8.54 -7.45 3.32
CA LEU A 234 9.50 -6.36 3.11
C LEU A 234 9.24 -5.62 1.81
N LEU A 235 9.14 -6.35 0.69
CA LEU A 235 9.01 -5.75 -0.63
C LEU A 235 7.67 -5.05 -0.83
N ASN A 236 6.58 -5.61 -0.32
CA ASN A 236 5.25 -5.02 -0.49
C ASN A 236 4.99 -3.89 0.50
N VAL A 237 5.22 -4.11 1.80
CA VAL A 237 4.92 -3.13 2.85
C VAL A 237 5.79 -1.87 2.73
N VAL A 238 7.11 -2.02 2.55
CA VAL A 238 8.01 -0.86 2.45
C VAL A 238 7.74 -0.03 1.21
N SER A 239 7.51 -0.68 0.05
CA SER A 239 7.24 0.01 -1.22
C SER A 239 5.85 0.66 -1.28
N HIS A 240 4.96 0.29 -0.38
CA HIS A 240 3.59 0.80 -0.26
C HIS A 240 3.45 1.85 0.85
N GLY A 241 3.79 1.49 2.08
CA GLY A 241 3.51 2.30 3.26
C GLY A 241 4.39 3.55 3.37
N ILE A 242 5.72 3.43 3.20
CA ILE A 242 6.62 4.59 3.32
C ILE A 242 6.29 5.69 2.31
N PRO A 243 6.12 5.41 0.99
CA PRO A 243 5.72 6.42 0.03
C PRO A 243 4.40 7.11 0.38
N TYR A 244 3.43 6.37 0.93
CA TYR A 244 2.14 6.94 1.29
C TYR A 244 2.22 7.88 2.49
N ILE A 245 2.91 7.47 3.57
CA ILE A 245 3.17 8.33 4.73
C ILE A 245 3.88 9.61 4.29
N ALA A 246 4.90 9.48 3.44
CA ALA A 246 5.62 10.62 2.89
C ALA A 246 4.72 11.52 2.03
N LEU A 247 3.90 10.95 1.16
CA LEU A 247 2.96 11.71 0.34
C LEU A 247 2.01 12.55 1.19
N ILE A 248 1.43 11.95 2.24
CA ILE A 248 0.53 12.66 3.16
C ILE A 248 1.27 13.80 3.85
N TYR A 249 2.43 13.53 4.46
CA TYR A 249 3.19 14.56 5.16
C TYR A 249 3.59 15.72 4.22
N LEU A 250 4.21 15.41 3.09
CA LEU A 250 4.72 16.41 2.15
C LEU A 250 3.60 17.24 1.51
N ASN A 251 2.46 16.63 1.20
CA ASN A 251 1.38 17.30 0.49
C ASN A 251 0.39 18.00 1.41
N GLU A 252 0.10 17.42 2.56
CA GLU A 252 -0.93 17.93 3.49
C GLU A 252 -0.37 18.79 4.62
N ILE A 253 0.92 18.68 4.94
CA ILE A 253 1.54 19.39 6.07
C ILE A 253 2.65 20.32 5.57
N ASP A 254 3.72 19.78 4.97
CA ASP A 254 4.92 20.56 4.66
C ASP A 254 4.66 21.65 3.62
N LYS A 255 3.89 21.34 2.58
CA LYS A 255 3.59 22.26 1.47
C LYS A 255 2.59 23.36 1.84
N LYS A 256 1.72 23.14 2.82
CA LYS A 256 0.65 24.09 3.20
C LYS A 256 1.20 25.24 4.05
N THR A 257 0.55 26.38 3.95
CA THR A 257 0.86 27.56 4.77
C THR A 257 0.31 27.40 6.19
N SER A 258 0.84 28.18 7.14
CA SER A 258 0.39 28.13 8.54
C SER A 258 -1.12 28.43 8.70
N LYS A 259 -1.66 29.29 7.83
CA LYS A 259 -3.10 29.64 7.83
C LYS A 259 -3.98 28.46 7.39
N GLU A 260 -3.50 27.63 6.48
CA GLU A 260 -4.23 26.47 5.97
C GLU A 260 -4.16 25.25 6.92
N LEU A 261 -3.13 25.19 7.76
CA LEU A 261 -2.89 24.06 8.64
C LEU A 261 -3.72 24.07 9.93
N HIS A 262 -4.09 25.25 10.44
CA HIS A 262 -4.78 25.36 11.74
C HIS A 262 -4.07 24.53 12.82
N SER A 263 -4.75 23.55 13.41
CA SER A 263 -4.17 22.64 14.43
C SER A 263 -3.04 21.75 13.90
N LEU A 264 -3.02 21.45 12.60
CA LEU A 264 -1.93 20.66 12.00
C LEU A 264 -0.60 21.42 11.90
N TYR A 265 -0.57 22.71 12.21
CA TYR A 265 0.66 23.51 12.21
C TYR A 265 1.72 22.94 13.17
N TYR A 266 1.32 22.33 14.28
CA TYR A 266 2.24 21.67 15.23
C TYR A 266 3.05 20.54 14.61
N PHE A 267 2.59 19.94 13.51
CA PHE A 267 3.28 18.88 12.79
C PHE A 267 4.27 19.40 11.72
N LYS A 268 4.35 20.73 11.52
CA LYS A 268 5.27 21.35 10.56
C LYS A 268 6.69 21.41 11.13
N HIS A 269 7.67 21.54 10.25
CA HIS A 269 9.10 21.56 10.60
C HIS A 269 9.62 20.26 11.22
N PHE A 270 10.90 20.20 11.55
CA PHE A 270 11.54 18.96 12.00
C PHE A 270 10.95 18.37 13.29
N LYS A 271 10.72 19.21 14.31
CA LYS A 271 10.08 18.75 15.55
C LYS A 271 8.64 18.28 15.32
N GLY A 272 7.93 18.96 14.43
CA GLY A 272 6.58 18.57 14.01
C GLY A 272 6.55 17.28 13.21
N LEU A 273 7.53 17.02 12.34
CA LEU A 273 7.69 15.75 11.66
C LEU A 273 7.88 14.60 12.66
N LEU A 274 8.73 14.79 13.66
CA LEU A 274 8.90 13.78 14.71
C LEU A 274 7.58 13.54 15.46
N LEU A 275 6.86 14.60 15.81
CA LEU A 275 5.55 14.49 16.44
C LEU A 275 4.54 13.75 15.53
N PHE A 276 4.52 14.04 14.23
CA PHE A 276 3.68 13.34 13.25
C PHE A 276 3.97 11.84 13.24
N ILE A 277 5.23 11.46 13.18
CA ILE A 277 5.65 10.05 13.21
C ILE A 277 5.24 9.42 14.54
N VAL A 278 5.54 10.05 15.68
CA VAL A 278 5.19 9.51 17.01
C VAL A 278 3.68 9.29 17.14
N VAL A 279 2.86 10.24 16.69
CA VAL A 279 1.39 10.10 16.73
C VAL A 279 0.92 8.93 15.87
N LEU A 280 1.46 8.79 14.65
CA LEU A 280 1.14 7.64 13.78
C LEU A 280 1.50 6.31 14.44
N LEU A 281 2.71 6.21 14.99
CA LEU A 281 3.19 4.99 15.62
C LEU A 281 2.38 4.64 16.87
N LEU A 282 2.01 5.63 17.68
CA LEU A 282 1.18 5.40 18.87
C LEU A 282 -0.22 4.91 18.52
N ILE A 283 -0.85 5.46 17.48
CA ILE A 283 -2.18 5.01 17.04
C ILE A 283 -2.08 3.60 16.46
N ALA A 284 -1.10 3.35 15.59
CA ALA A 284 -0.89 2.05 14.98
C ALA A 284 -0.58 0.96 16.03
N PHE A 285 0.30 1.27 16.97
CA PHE A 285 0.61 0.34 18.07
C PHE A 285 -0.62 0.08 18.97
N SER A 286 -1.45 1.11 19.20
CA SER A 286 -2.66 0.93 20.01
C SER A 286 -3.68 0.01 19.32
N GLU A 287 -3.84 0.09 18.00
CA GLU A 287 -4.67 -0.83 17.22
C GLU A 287 -4.15 -2.26 17.31
N GLU A 288 -2.85 -2.45 16.99
CA GLU A 288 -2.23 -3.77 17.01
C GLU A 288 -2.20 -4.39 18.42
N TYR A 289 -2.04 -3.55 19.46
CA TYR A 289 -2.18 -4.01 20.83
C TYR A 289 -3.59 -4.56 21.12
N LEU A 290 -4.64 -3.92 20.59
CA LEU A 290 -6.00 -4.44 20.70
C LEU A 290 -6.17 -5.75 19.94
N TRP A 291 -5.61 -5.87 18.74
CA TRP A 291 -5.59 -7.12 18.00
C TRP A 291 -4.93 -8.25 18.79
N GLU A 292 -3.76 -7.98 19.39
CA GLU A 292 -3.01 -8.96 20.18
C GLU A 292 -3.78 -9.45 21.42
N ILE A 293 -4.38 -8.54 22.17
CA ILE A 293 -5.07 -8.94 23.42
C ILE A 293 -6.45 -9.54 23.18
N LEU A 294 -7.13 -9.21 22.07
CA LEU A 294 -8.50 -9.62 21.81
C LEU A 294 -8.60 -10.81 20.84
N VAL A 295 -7.66 -10.94 19.88
CA VAL A 295 -7.78 -11.89 18.76
C VAL A 295 -6.55 -12.79 18.61
N TRP A 296 -5.36 -12.23 18.32
CA TRP A 296 -4.20 -13.01 17.86
C TRP A 296 -3.45 -13.72 18.98
N LYS A 297 -3.08 -13.03 20.04
CA LYS A 297 -2.31 -13.54 21.19
C LYS A 297 -0.96 -14.19 20.79
N GLU A 298 -0.29 -13.61 19.80
CA GLU A 298 0.91 -14.21 19.19
C GLU A 298 2.21 -13.51 19.61
N GLN A 299 2.22 -12.18 19.65
CA GLN A 299 3.44 -11.38 19.83
C GLN A 299 3.64 -10.89 21.26
N LEU A 300 2.56 -10.67 21.98
CA LEU A 300 2.60 -10.17 23.37
C LEU A 300 2.20 -11.28 24.33
N SER A 301 3.07 -11.60 25.28
CA SER A 301 2.80 -12.61 26.34
C SER A 301 1.79 -12.08 27.37
N VAL A 302 0.61 -11.69 26.92
CA VAL A 302 -0.46 -11.19 27.81
C VAL A 302 -1.47 -12.31 28.03
N THR A 303 -1.65 -12.72 29.29
CA THR A 303 -2.72 -13.63 29.67
C THR A 303 -4.04 -12.85 29.71
N THR A 304 -4.87 -13.02 28.70
CA THR A 304 -6.19 -12.40 28.61
C THR A 304 -7.29 -13.47 28.65
N GLU A 305 -8.49 -13.05 28.98
CA GLU A 305 -9.69 -13.88 28.85
C GLU A 305 -9.88 -14.35 27.38
N ASP A 306 -10.62 -15.42 27.18
CA ASP A 306 -10.97 -15.91 25.86
C ASP A 306 -12.17 -15.12 25.30
N PHE A 307 -11.91 -14.33 24.26
CA PHE A 307 -12.91 -13.52 23.56
C PHE A 307 -13.45 -14.20 22.28
N SER A 308 -13.17 -15.48 22.05
CA SER A 308 -13.55 -16.19 20.81
C SER A 308 -15.05 -16.10 20.49
N ASN A 309 -15.90 -16.12 21.50
CA ASN A 309 -17.36 -15.95 21.35
C ASN A 309 -17.77 -14.60 20.78
N TRP A 310 -16.88 -13.60 20.83
CA TRP A 310 -17.12 -12.23 20.37
C TRP A 310 -16.43 -11.92 19.04
N TYR A 311 -15.70 -12.86 18.42
CA TYR A 311 -14.96 -12.62 17.19
C TYR A 311 -15.84 -12.13 16.05
N PHE A 312 -17.10 -12.56 15.98
CA PHE A 312 -18.06 -12.09 14.98
C PHE A 312 -18.29 -10.57 15.02
N LEU A 313 -18.02 -9.94 16.15
CA LEU A 313 -18.13 -8.49 16.36
C LEU A 313 -16.75 -7.80 16.41
N LEU A 314 -15.81 -8.40 17.15
CA LEU A 314 -14.48 -7.81 17.39
C LEU A 314 -13.64 -7.75 16.12
N VAL A 315 -13.60 -8.83 15.33
CA VAL A 315 -12.80 -8.86 14.10
C VAL A 315 -13.30 -7.83 13.09
N PRO A 316 -14.60 -7.76 12.73
CA PRO A 316 -15.11 -6.68 11.89
C PRO A 316 -14.86 -5.29 12.46
N LEU A 317 -14.98 -5.08 13.78
CA LEU A 317 -14.78 -3.78 14.41
C LEU A 317 -13.32 -3.32 14.31
N LEU A 318 -12.38 -4.19 14.66
CA LEU A 318 -10.95 -3.90 14.59
C LEU A 318 -10.46 -3.70 13.15
N THR A 319 -11.11 -4.31 12.16
CA THR A 319 -10.77 -4.14 10.75
C THR A 319 -11.30 -2.83 10.14
N VAL A 320 -12.22 -2.11 10.83
CA VAL A 320 -12.83 -0.87 10.29
C VAL A 320 -11.81 0.16 9.80
N PRO A 321 -10.72 0.48 10.52
CA PRO A 321 -9.75 1.45 10.05
C PRO A 321 -9.13 1.07 8.69
N GLN A 322 -8.65 -0.15 8.56
CA GLN A 322 -8.04 -0.67 7.34
C GLN A 322 -9.05 -0.73 6.19
N PHE A 323 -10.22 -1.32 6.41
CA PHE A 323 -11.26 -1.44 5.40
C PHE A 323 -11.74 -0.05 4.92
N THR A 324 -11.92 0.89 5.86
CA THR A 324 -12.28 2.27 5.53
C THR A 324 -11.19 2.94 4.70
N HIS A 325 -9.92 2.79 5.07
CA HIS A 325 -8.78 3.34 4.33
C HIS A 325 -8.74 2.82 2.90
N TYR A 326 -8.87 1.52 2.68
CA TYR A 326 -8.84 0.91 1.34
C TYR A 326 -9.90 1.49 0.40
N LEU A 327 -11.09 1.76 0.90
CA LEU A 327 -12.17 2.34 0.10
C LEU A 327 -12.04 3.86 -0.02
N LEU A 328 -11.65 4.54 1.06
CA LEU A 328 -11.60 6.00 1.15
C LEU A 328 -10.59 6.60 0.19
N ASP A 329 -9.44 5.94 -0.03
CA ASP A 329 -8.42 6.39 -0.98
C ASP A 329 -8.99 6.59 -2.40
N GLY A 330 -9.95 5.77 -2.79
CA GLY A 330 -10.66 5.94 -4.07
C GLY A 330 -11.44 7.26 -4.19
N PHE A 331 -11.73 7.94 -3.09
CA PHE A 331 -12.50 9.19 -3.06
C PHE A 331 -11.66 10.42 -2.77
N ILE A 332 -10.68 10.34 -1.86
CA ILE A 332 -9.94 11.52 -1.38
C ILE A 332 -8.89 12.02 -2.36
N TRP A 333 -8.45 11.20 -3.31
CA TRP A 333 -7.48 11.56 -4.33
C TRP A 333 -8.11 11.99 -5.67
N LYS A 334 -9.44 11.93 -5.80
CA LYS A 334 -10.14 12.46 -6.99
C LYS A 334 -10.14 13.99 -6.97
N LYS A 335 -9.65 14.63 -8.05
CA LYS A 335 -9.86 16.07 -8.26
C LYS A 335 -11.36 16.33 -8.41
N ASN A 336 -11.90 17.28 -7.63
CA ASN A 336 -13.24 17.78 -7.87
C ASN A 336 -13.33 18.39 -9.27
N LYS A 337 -14.31 17.98 -10.07
CA LYS A 337 -14.60 18.55 -11.40
C LYS A 337 -15.21 19.98 -11.33
N SER A 338 -15.31 20.59 -10.16
CA SER A 338 -16.03 21.85 -9.94
C SER A 338 -15.11 23.05 -9.75
N THR A 339 -14.05 23.21 -10.53
CA THR A 339 -13.32 24.48 -10.68
C THR A 339 -12.60 24.46 -12.03
N THR A 340 -13.36 24.59 -13.07
CA THR A 340 -12.97 25.19 -14.36
C THR A 340 -14.12 26.03 -14.85
#